data_a34294b5c6f67d0691ff87e2ce280239
#
_entry.id   a34294b5c6f67d0691ff87e2ce280239
#
_cell.length_a   1.000
_cell.length_b   1.000
_cell.length_c   1.000
_cell.angle_alpha   90.00
_cell.angle_beta   90.00
_cell.angle_gamma   90.00
#
_symmetry.space_group_name_H-M   'P 1'
#
loop_
_entity.id
_entity.type
_entity.pdbx_description
1 polymer ?
#
loop_
_entity_poly.entity_id
_entity_poly.type
_entity_poly.pdbx_seq_one_letter_code
_entity_poly.pdbx_strand_id
1 'polypeptide(L)'
;AVSTVTPVSARNYEPAVRAALAAAEAQGPVSVTNQHYTLLCVLTCGPMDDAEATVSTLLASTSAPLTVLVAGVGPTGAVIDARFVAVRALCDQLAGAHDKKVMSARNNVVFVPMPGDRDELSAAAGLAASSLTSTCDQLVAYMQMRDVPPGTGGRVE
;
A
#
# COMPACT_ATOMS: atom_id res chain seq x y z
N ALA A 1 -19.17 -18.02 -8.47
CA ALA A 1 -19.93 -17.02 -9.25
C ALA A 1 -19.03 -15.82 -9.48
N VAL A 2 -18.70 -15.51 -10.72
CA VAL A 2 -18.00 -14.28 -11.09
C VAL A 2 -19.05 -13.17 -11.08
N SER A 3 -19.00 -12.26 -10.10
CA SER A 3 -19.87 -11.09 -10.13
C SER A 3 -19.40 -10.17 -11.26
N THR A 4 -20.35 -9.74 -12.08
CA THR A 4 -20.08 -8.82 -13.20
C THR A 4 -19.69 -7.47 -12.60
N VAL A 5 -18.42 -7.10 -12.70
CA VAL A 5 -17.95 -5.78 -12.30
C VAL A 5 -18.28 -4.79 -13.41
N THR A 6 -19.12 -3.81 -13.14
CA THR A 6 -19.39 -2.71 -14.09
C THR A 6 -18.20 -1.75 -14.04
N PRO A 7 -17.48 -1.53 -15.15
CA PRO A 7 -16.41 -0.56 -15.20
C PRO A 7 -16.96 0.85 -14.91
N VAL A 8 -16.40 1.53 -13.93
CA VAL A 8 -16.66 2.95 -13.65
C VAL A 8 -15.54 3.79 -14.26
N SER A 9 -15.88 4.96 -14.78
CA SER A 9 -14.91 5.85 -15.43
C SER A 9 -13.97 6.52 -14.42
N ALA A 10 -14.40 6.72 -13.19
CA ALA A 10 -13.60 7.32 -12.12
C ALA A 10 -12.70 6.29 -11.44
N ARG A 11 -11.44 6.68 -11.20
CA ARG A 11 -10.42 5.86 -10.51
C ARG A 11 -10.24 6.37 -9.09
N ASN A 12 -11.20 6.05 -8.25
CA ASN A 12 -11.21 6.47 -6.87
C ASN A 12 -10.55 5.40 -6.00
N TYR A 13 -9.49 5.76 -5.30
CA TYR A 13 -8.75 4.86 -4.41
C TYR A 13 -9.26 4.97 -2.96
N GLU A 14 -9.76 6.13 -2.58
CA GLU A 14 -10.20 6.41 -1.23
C GLU A 14 -11.22 5.37 -0.70
N PRO A 15 -12.26 4.95 -1.44
CA PRO A 15 -13.19 3.94 -0.93
C PRO A 15 -12.53 2.60 -0.65
N ALA A 16 -11.54 2.20 -1.46
CA ALA A 16 -10.79 0.96 -1.24
C ALA A 16 -9.87 1.06 -0.01
N VAL A 17 -9.20 2.20 0.16
CA VAL A 17 -8.35 2.46 1.32
C VAL A 17 -9.19 2.48 2.60
N ARG A 18 -10.33 3.14 2.59
CA ARG A 18 -11.27 3.19 3.71
C ARG A 18 -11.79 1.81 4.08
N ALA A 19 -12.15 1.00 3.10
CA ALA A 19 -12.61 -0.37 3.33
C ALA A 19 -11.50 -1.24 3.94
N ALA A 20 -10.26 -1.11 3.46
CA ALA A 20 -9.11 -1.83 4.01
C ALA A 20 -8.78 -1.38 5.44
N LEU A 21 -8.88 -0.08 5.71
CA LEU A 21 -8.69 0.47 7.05
C LEU A 21 -9.75 -0.08 8.02
N ALA A 22 -11.01 -0.06 7.64
CA ALA A 22 -12.10 -0.62 8.44
C ALA A 22 -11.92 -2.12 8.70
N ALA A 23 -11.44 -2.88 7.70
CA ALA A 23 -11.13 -4.29 7.85
C ALA A 23 -9.95 -4.55 8.80
N ALA A 24 -8.93 -3.69 8.77
CA ALA A 24 -7.80 -3.77 9.69
C ALA A 24 -8.22 -3.46 11.14
N GLU A 25 -9.03 -2.42 11.33
CA GLU A 25 -9.53 -2.01 12.64
C GLU A 25 -10.50 -3.04 13.26
N ALA A 26 -11.31 -3.70 12.43
CA ALA A 26 -12.26 -4.73 12.87
C ALA A 26 -11.59 -5.96 13.51
N GLN A 27 -10.28 -6.17 13.26
CA GLN A 27 -9.51 -7.24 13.88
C GLN A 27 -9.09 -6.93 15.32
N GLY A 28 -9.37 -5.72 15.78
CA GLY A 28 -9.02 -5.25 17.12
C GLY A 28 -7.56 -4.79 17.24
N PRO A 29 -7.09 -4.50 18.45
CA PRO A 29 -5.73 -4.02 18.66
C PRO A 29 -4.70 -5.12 18.41
N VAL A 30 -3.61 -4.76 17.75
CA VAL A 30 -2.45 -5.66 17.57
C VAL A 30 -1.74 -5.85 18.90
N SER A 31 -1.48 -7.10 19.24
CA SER A 31 -0.81 -7.52 20.48
C SER A 31 0.03 -8.78 20.25
N VAL A 32 0.76 -9.22 21.25
CA VAL A 32 1.56 -10.46 21.18
C VAL A 32 0.69 -11.69 20.84
N THR A 33 -0.56 -11.72 21.32
CA THR A 33 -1.51 -12.82 21.10
C THR A 33 -2.47 -12.60 19.94
N ASN A 34 -2.53 -11.37 19.40
CA ASN A 34 -3.36 -11.01 18.26
C ASN A 34 -2.51 -10.29 17.21
N GLN A 35 -1.67 -11.01 16.51
CA GLN A 35 -0.83 -10.47 15.46
C GLN A 35 -1.54 -10.55 14.11
N HIS A 36 -1.83 -9.39 13.54
CA HIS A 36 -2.43 -9.29 12.21
C HIS A 36 -1.88 -8.05 11.49
N TYR A 37 -1.94 -8.09 10.17
CA TYR A 37 -1.53 -7.00 9.32
C TYR A 37 -2.28 -7.06 8.00
N THR A 38 -2.78 -5.92 7.52
CA THR A 38 -3.55 -5.82 6.29
C THR A 38 -2.67 -5.27 5.18
N LEU A 39 -2.69 -5.92 4.03
CA LEU A 39 -2.10 -5.42 2.79
C LEU A 39 -3.21 -5.18 1.77
N LEU A 40 -3.43 -3.92 1.41
CA LEU A 40 -4.27 -3.54 0.27
C LEU A 40 -3.40 -3.46 -0.98
N CYS A 41 -3.70 -4.28 -1.98
CA CYS A 41 -3.05 -4.19 -3.29
C CYS A 41 -4.00 -3.55 -4.30
N VAL A 42 -3.62 -2.39 -4.83
CA VAL A 42 -4.35 -1.65 -5.86
C VAL A 42 -3.64 -1.82 -7.19
N LEU A 43 -4.27 -2.50 -8.13
CA LEU A 43 -3.79 -2.59 -9.52
C LEU A 43 -4.48 -1.51 -10.35
N THR A 44 -3.70 -0.65 -10.99
CA THR A 44 -4.24 0.47 -11.75
C THR A 44 -3.47 0.73 -13.04
N CYS A 45 -4.16 1.19 -14.07
CA CYS A 45 -3.55 1.57 -15.36
C CYS A 45 -3.66 3.08 -15.66
N GLY A 46 -4.05 3.89 -14.68
CA GLY A 46 -4.26 5.32 -14.89
C GLY A 46 -4.15 6.16 -13.63
N PRO A 47 -4.35 7.48 -13.79
CA PRO A 47 -4.24 8.42 -12.69
C PRO A 47 -5.29 8.17 -11.61
N MET A 48 -5.03 8.70 -10.44
CA MET A 48 -5.96 8.76 -9.31
C MET A 48 -6.81 10.03 -9.43
N ASP A 49 -8.13 9.89 -9.38
CA ASP A 49 -9.07 11.01 -9.58
C ASP A 49 -9.47 11.67 -8.24
N ASP A 50 -9.27 10.97 -7.11
CA ASP A 50 -9.63 11.39 -5.75
C ASP A 50 -8.40 11.61 -4.84
N ALA A 51 -7.33 12.20 -5.38
CA ALA A 51 -6.04 12.33 -4.71
C ALA A 51 -6.13 12.92 -3.30
N GLU A 52 -6.85 14.03 -3.12
CA GLU A 52 -6.97 14.72 -1.84
C GLU A 52 -7.67 13.87 -0.77
N ALA A 53 -8.77 13.24 -1.13
CA ALA A 53 -9.51 12.35 -0.24
C ALA A 53 -8.67 11.12 0.14
N THR A 54 -7.97 10.55 -0.85
CA THR A 54 -7.06 9.41 -0.65
C THR A 54 -5.91 9.76 0.30
N VAL A 55 -5.26 10.93 0.10
CA VAL A 55 -4.19 11.43 1.00
C VAL A 55 -4.70 11.55 2.42
N SER A 56 -5.86 12.18 2.61
CA SER A 56 -6.46 12.38 3.94
C SER A 56 -6.72 11.05 4.66
N THR A 57 -7.29 10.07 3.96
CA THR A 57 -7.55 8.73 4.52
C THR A 57 -6.25 7.97 4.81
N LEU A 58 -5.25 8.08 3.95
CA LEU A 58 -3.95 7.44 4.18
C LEU A 58 -3.20 8.03 5.37
N LEU A 59 -3.22 9.35 5.53
CA LEU A 59 -2.63 10.01 6.71
C LEU A 59 -3.33 9.55 8.01
N ALA A 60 -4.66 9.42 7.98
CA ALA A 60 -5.42 8.90 9.12
C ALA A 60 -5.09 7.43 9.42
N SER A 61 -4.71 6.64 8.41
CA SER A 61 -4.42 5.21 8.54
C SER A 61 -2.98 4.88 8.95
N THR A 62 -2.11 5.88 9.14
CA THR A 62 -0.68 5.65 9.46
C THR A 62 -0.42 4.88 10.75
N SER A 63 -1.36 4.95 11.72
CA SER A 63 -1.32 4.21 12.98
C SER A 63 -1.99 2.83 12.91
N ALA A 64 -2.61 2.48 11.81
CA ALA A 64 -3.28 1.19 11.61
C ALA A 64 -2.31 0.11 11.08
N PRO A 65 -2.60 -1.19 11.32
CA PRO A 65 -1.82 -2.31 10.76
C PRO A 65 -2.14 -2.52 9.28
N LEU A 66 -1.86 -1.51 8.47
CA LEU A 66 -2.19 -1.45 7.05
C LEU A 66 -1.03 -0.92 6.22
N THR A 67 -0.73 -1.59 5.12
CA THR A 67 0.06 -1.05 4.00
C THR A 67 -0.78 -1.05 2.73
N VAL A 68 -0.65 0.01 1.95
CA VAL A 68 -1.26 0.14 0.63
C VAL A 68 -0.17 0.03 -0.43
N LEU A 69 -0.22 -1.04 -1.21
CA LEU A 69 0.65 -1.27 -2.36
C LEU A 69 -0.10 -0.86 -3.63
N VAL A 70 0.38 0.16 -4.32
CA VAL A 70 -0.17 0.60 -5.60
C VAL A 70 0.72 0.12 -6.72
N ALA A 71 0.23 -0.81 -7.53
CA ALA A 71 0.91 -1.30 -8.71
C ALA A 71 0.35 -0.62 -9.97
N GLY A 72 1.15 0.28 -10.55
CA GLY A 72 0.81 1.03 -11.74
C GLY A 72 1.21 0.25 -12.99
N VAL A 73 0.23 -0.27 -13.75
CA VAL A 73 0.46 -1.03 -14.97
C VAL A 73 0.39 -0.13 -16.19
N GLY A 74 1.40 -0.17 -17.05
CA GLY A 74 1.43 0.65 -18.26
C GLY A 74 2.69 0.50 -19.07
N PRO A 75 2.78 1.19 -20.22
CA PRO A 75 3.99 1.23 -21.00
C PRO A 75 5.14 1.86 -20.19
N THR A 76 6.36 1.40 -20.43
CA THR A 76 7.57 1.84 -19.72
C THR A 76 7.97 3.28 -20.02
N GLY A 77 8.85 3.83 -19.17
CA GLY A 77 9.48 5.13 -19.37
C GLY A 77 8.59 6.33 -19.01
N ALA A 78 8.83 7.45 -19.68
CA ALA A 78 8.18 8.74 -19.36
C ALA A 78 6.65 8.72 -19.37
N VAL A 79 6.03 7.80 -20.09
CA VAL A 79 4.57 7.67 -20.16
C VAL A 79 3.99 7.13 -18.86
N ILE A 80 4.67 6.14 -18.25
CA ILE A 80 4.23 5.61 -16.94
C ILE A 80 4.43 6.67 -15.86
N ASP A 81 5.52 7.43 -15.93
CA ASP A 81 5.79 8.51 -15.00
C ASP A 81 4.73 9.61 -15.05
N ALA A 82 4.34 10.03 -16.24
CA ALA A 82 3.28 11.04 -16.41
C ALA A 82 1.90 10.57 -15.90
N ARG A 83 1.58 9.28 -16.04
CA ARG A 83 0.31 8.72 -15.58
C ARG A 83 0.20 8.63 -14.05
N PHE A 84 1.31 8.44 -13.37
CA PHE A 84 1.34 8.17 -11.92
C PHE A 84 1.97 9.29 -11.08
N VAL A 85 2.10 10.50 -11.66
CA VAL A 85 2.63 11.68 -10.95
C VAL A 85 1.91 11.93 -9.62
N ALA A 86 0.56 11.85 -9.62
CA ALA A 86 -0.22 12.07 -8.40
C ALA A 86 0.05 11.01 -7.33
N VAL A 87 0.21 9.74 -7.72
CA VAL A 87 0.51 8.63 -6.79
C VAL A 87 1.93 8.78 -6.22
N ARG A 88 2.90 9.18 -7.05
CA ARG A 88 4.28 9.43 -6.60
C ARG A 88 4.33 10.61 -5.64
N ALA A 89 3.69 11.72 -5.99
CA ALA A 89 3.59 12.88 -5.12
C ALA A 89 2.95 12.53 -3.76
N LEU A 90 1.96 11.64 -3.74
CA LEU A 90 1.38 11.10 -2.53
C LEU A 90 2.42 10.35 -1.68
N CYS A 91 3.17 9.43 -2.29
CA CYS A 91 4.23 8.69 -1.58
C CYS A 91 5.29 9.63 -1.00
N ASP A 92 5.72 10.65 -1.76
CA ASP A 92 6.70 11.64 -1.33
C ASP A 92 6.16 12.50 -0.19
N GLN A 93 4.89 12.87 -0.25
CA GLN A 93 4.22 13.64 0.81
C GLN A 93 4.13 12.86 2.13
N LEU A 94 3.80 11.58 2.06
CA LEU A 94 3.75 10.69 3.24
C LEU A 94 5.15 10.44 3.81
N ALA A 95 6.15 10.24 2.95
CA ALA A 95 7.54 10.13 3.37
C ALA A 95 8.04 11.42 4.05
N GLY A 96 7.74 12.58 3.48
CA GLY A 96 8.09 13.88 4.05
C GLY A 96 7.38 14.19 5.37
N ALA A 97 6.19 13.69 5.60
CA ALA A 97 5.48 13.80 6.88
C ALA A 97 6.14 12.94 7.96
N HIS A 98 6.64 11.77 7.60
CA HIS A 98 7.40 10.88 8.49
C HIS A 98 8.72 11.54 8.95
N ASP A 99 9.49 12.12 8.01
CA ASP A 99 10.78 12.76 8.30
C ASP A 99 10.65 13.97 9.24
N LYS A 100 9.54 14.70 9.17
CA LYS A 100 9.30 15.90 9.99
C LYS A 100 8.87 15.58 11.43
N LYS A 101 8.80 14.32 11.83
CA LYS A 101 8.29 13.87 13.15
C LYS A 101 6.92 14.48 13.51
N VAL A 102 6.18 14.93 12.53
CA VAL A 102 4.82 15.40 12.70
C VAL A 102 3.94 14.17 12.90
N MET A 103 3.76 13.80 14.14
CA MET A 103 3.09 12.58 14.63
C MET A 103 3.89 11.29 14.32
N SER A 104 3.56 10.20 14.96
CA SER A 104 4.08 8.85 14.69
C SER A 104 3.62 8.31 13.33
N ALA A 105 3.66 9.15 12.30
CA ALA A 105 3.20 8.84 10.96
C ALA A 105 4.25 7.94 10.27
N ARG A 106 3.91 6.70 10.08
CA ARG A 106 4.66 5.76 9.26
C ARG A 106 4.29 5.98 7.79
N ASN A 107 5.24 5.91 6.88
CA ASN A 107 4.90 5.80 5.47
C ASN A 107 4.30 4.39 5.22
N ASN A 108 3.01 4.33 4.99
CA ASN A 108 2.26 3.08 4.79
C ASN A 108 1.82 2.86 3.34
N VAL A 109 2.45 3.57 2.39
CA VAL A 109 2.17 3.43 0.96
C VAL A 109 3.43 3.05 0.19
N VAL A 110 3.30 2.08 -0.70
CA VAL A 110 4.36 1.66 -1.62
C VAL A 110 3.83 1.78 -3.04
N PHE A 111 4.51 2.50 -3.91
CA PHE A 111 4.20 2.55 -5.34
C PHE A 111 5.19 1.73 -6.13
N VAL A 112 4.67 0.89 -7.04
CA VAL A 112 5.44 0.03 -7.93
C VAL A 112 5.00 0.25 -9.36
N PRO A 113 5.86 0.75 -10.24
CA PRO A 113 5.59 0.73 -11.67
C PRO A 113 5.76 -0.71 -12.19
N MET A 114 4.72 -1.23 -12.82
CA MET A 114 4.77 -2.54 -13.48
C MET A 114 4.74 -2.36 -15.00
N PRO A 115 5.77 -2.82 -15.72
CA PRO A 115 5.76 -2.77 -17.17
C PRO A 115 4.64 -3.64 -17.73
N GLY A 116 3.92 -3.12 -18.71
CA GLY A 116 2.84 -3.83 -19.38
C GLY A 116 3.31 -4.76 -20.50
N ASP A 117 4.60 -4.77 -20.81
CA ASP A 117 5.17 -5.54 -21.91
C ASP A 117 5.68 -6.91 -21.44
N ARG A 118 5.44 -7.95 -22.25
CA ARG A 118 5.79 -9.33 -21.86
C ARG A 118 7.28 -9.58 -21.74
N ASP A 119 8.09 -8.87 -22.51
CA ASP A 119 9.55 -9.03 -22.51
C ASP A 119 10.21 -8.46 -21.23
N GLU A 120 9.48 -7.68 -20.46
CA GLU A 120 9.92 -7.09 -19.20
C GLU A 120 9.42 -7.84 -17.95
N LEU A 121 8.82 -9.02 -18.12
CA LEU A 121 8.28 -9.80 -16.99
C LEU A 121 9.38 -10.17 -15.97
N SER A 122 10.62 -10.36 -16.40
CA SER A 122 11.75 -10.63 -15.51
C SER A 122 12.13 -9.40 -14.68
N ALA A 123 12.04 -8.20 -15.27
CA ALA A 123 12.21 -6.94 -14.57
C ALA A 123 11.05 -6.69 -13.59
N ALA A 124 9.82 -7.03 -13.99
CA ALA A 124 8.64 -6.98 -13.14
C ALA A 124 8.75 -7.89 -11.91
N ALA A 125 9.33 -9.08 -12.06
CA ALA A 125 9.57 -9.98 -10.93
C ALA A 125 10.55 -9.39 -9.91
N GLY A 126 11.62 -8.71 -10.37
CA GLY A 126 12.54 -7.99 -9.50
C GLY A 126 11.90 -6.82 -8.77
N LEU A 127 11.06 -6.06 -9.47
CA LEU A 127 10.28 -4.96 -8.88
C LEU A 127 9.24 -5.48 -7.87
N ALA A 128 8.57 -6.59 -8.17
CA ALA A 128 7.65 -7.22 -7.25
C ALA A 128 8.37 -7.70 -5.97
N ALA A 129 9.54 -8.32 -6.11
CA ALA A 129 10.35 -8.73 -4.96
C ALA A 129 10.78 -7.55 -4.09
N SER A 130 11.26 -6.45 -4.70
CA SER A 130 11.65 -5.25 -3.94
C SER A 130 10.47 -4.59 -3.24
N SER A 131 9.29 -4.63 -3.84
CA SER A 131 8.06 -4.07 -3.27
C SER A 131 7.53 -4.88 -2.10
N LEU A 132 7.62 -6.22 -2.19
CA LEU A 132 7.31 -7.11 -1.08
C LEU A 132 8.31 -6.89 0.06
N THR A 133 9.60 -6.69 -0.22
CA THR A 133 10.60 -6.35 0.79
C THR A 133 10.20 -5.05 1.51
N SER A 134 9.90 -3.98 0.78
CA SER A 134 9.46 -2.71 1.38
C SER A 134 8.18 -2.87 2.21
N THR A 135 7.26 -3.73 1.78
CA THR A 135 6.05 -4.04 2.55
C THR A 135 6.37 -4.80 3.85
N CYS A 136 7.30 -5.75 3.79
CA CYS A 136 7.77 -6.47 4.99
C CYS A 136 8.47 -5.53 5.97
N ASP A 137 9.30 -4.60 5.47
CA ASP A 137 9.96 -3.59 6.30
C ASP A 137 8.94 -2.71 7.03
N GLN A 138 7.85 -2.32 6.35
CA GLN A 138 6.78 -1.55 6.96
C GLN A 138 5.99 -2.34 8.01
N LEU A 139 5.75 -3.63 7.76
CA LEU A 139 5.15 -4.52 8.76
C LEU A 139 6.02 -4.62 10.01
N VAL A 140 7.33 -4.87 9.84
CA VAL A 140 8.28 -4.97 10.94
C VAL A 140 8.34 -3.65 11.72
N ALA A 141 8.43 -2.52 11.02
CA ALA A 141 8.43 -1.19 11.64
C ALA A 141 7.14 -0.94 12.45
N TYR A 142 6.00 -1.36 11.92
CA TYR A 142 4.73 -1.25 12.64
C TYR A 142 4.71 -2.10 13.92
N MET A 143 5.14 -3.36 13.84
CA MET A 143 5.19 -4.25 15.02
C MET A 143 6.16 -3.73 16.09
N GLN A 144 7.32 -3.21 15.68
CA GLN A 144 8.28 -2.58 16.59
C GLN A 144 7.69 -1.33 17.26
N MET A 145 6.97 -0.48 16.51
CA MET A 145 6.30 0.70 17.06
C MET A 145 5.22 0.33 18.11
N ARG A 146 4.68 -0.86 18.03
CA ARG A 146 3.67 -1.40 18.96
C ARG A 146 4.26 -2.28 20.06
N ASP A 147 5.59 -2.40 20.15
CA ASP A 147 6.28 -3.31 21.08
C ASP A 147 5.80 -4.76 20.97
N VAL A 148 5.45 -5.19 19.75
CA VAL A 148 5.03 -6.57 19.48
C VAL A 148 6.23 -7.35 18.93
N PRO A 149 6.82 -8.27 19.70
CA PRO A 149 7.93 -9.10 19.23
C PRO A 149 7.47 -10.05 18.13
N PRO A 150 8.39 -10.52 17.29
CA PRO A 150 8.09 -11.59 16.33
C PRO A 150 7.49 -12.78 17.07
N GLY A 151 6.40 -13.32 16.55
CA GLY A 151 5.82 -14.55 17.08
C GLY A 151 6.87 -15.65 17.05
N THR A 152 7.08 -16.34 18.16
CA THR A 152 7.83 -17.60 18.15
C THR A 152 6.99 -18.55 17.33
N GLY A 153 7.33 -18.70 16.05
CA GLY A 153 6.59 -19.53 15.11
C GLY A 153 6.42 -20.91 15.69
N GLY A 154 5.24 -21.20 16.18
CA GLY A 154 4.86 -22.56 16.52
C GLY A 154 5.04 -23.36 15.23
N ARG A 155 5.96 -24.33 15.22
CA ARG A 155 5.96 -25.36 14.19
C ARG A 155 4.54 -25.91 14.14
N VAL A 156 3.87 -25.71 13.02
CA VAL A 156 2.70 -26.49 12.70
C VAL A 156 3.23 -27.90 12.47
N GLU A 157 3.04 -28.77 13.46
CA GLU A 157 3.24 -30.22 13.32
C GLU A 157 2.18 -30.81 12.40
#